data_526070604da07e87588a7581c8b97011
#
_entry.id   526070604da07e87588a7581c8b97011
#
_cell.length_a   1.000
_cell.length_b   1.000
_cell.length_c   1.000
_cell.angle_alpha   90.00
_cell.angle_beta   90.00
_cell.angle_gamma   90.00
#
_symmetry.space_group_name_H-M   'P 1'
#
loop_
_entity.id
_entity.type
_entity.pdbx_description
1 polymer ?
#
loop_
_entity_poly.entity_id
_entity_poly.type
_entity_poly.pdbx_seq_one_letter_code
_entity_poly.pdbx_strand_id
1 'polypeptide(L)'
;MNDGTSRRRLLQAGALGAGAVVAGGALNGGEAVAGTSSYGGRVDTEHPRFTVAVVPDTQYQFDQDRGDSAPLTATFEYLVEQRSAENLVFVAHLGDVVENALASEFAQADPVFKVLDRARMPYSVLAGNHDIDGSKDDSRGDTPYLRTFGPQRFRRMATYGGSTANGYNSYHVFRAAGRQWLLLAMDWRPSDASFAWARSVIAAHPKLPVILTTHELVYADGGVAELSDHGNRVWDQLVKGNDQIFLTLNGHFWPSGRLTRQNAAGHDVHLHLANYQDRYYGGSGMVRLYHFDLARNTIDVETIAPWVLGQDPARRNELAEGEIELTDDVNRFSVPIDFEKRFAGFAPVAVRPARPAKQLVIPGTAAYWRFDGPVSGQVVDQSGQGNHLTRVQLGGDAPSTSAEFHPEQPGHASWMFPGGKNPARGGYLKTADNAPLNKATFRGGYTIEAFVKLADDGQDHSWEGLISRLGTGRDAGKTGDDPDEPVVKLGFSGGRQVQWAVYPLDRNTTFTNWGHEQVAGQWFHLAIVNDGRHSTVYVDSSELLRNPATPSSGLATVGKPWLIGAGHYDNTVDQGFAGHIGEVRIVSRALKPSQFLNA
;
A
#
# COMPACT_ATOMS: atom_id res chain seq x y z
N MET A 1 27.63 -3.22 13.82
CA MET A 1 27.40 -1.83 14.26
C MET A 1 28.02 -0.93 13.20
N ASN A 2 27.31 -0.60 12.15
CA ASN A 2 27.63 0.50 11.22
C ASN A 2 26.62 0.55 10.06
N ASP A 3 25.32 0.60 10.36
CA ASP A 3 24.30 0.66 9.30
C ASP A 3 23.32 1.83 9.44
N GLY A 4 23.45 2.61 10.51
CA GLY A 4 22.53 3.73 10.78
C GLY A 4 22.74 4.99 9.93
N THR A 5 23.93 5.18 9.37
CA THR A 5 24.30 6.43 8.68
C THR A 5 23.91 6.45 7.20
N SER A 6 23.82 5.30 6.55
CA SER A 6 23.42 5.20 5.15
C SER A 6 21.91 5.41 4.98
N ARG A 7 21.09 4.86 5.89
CA ARG A 7 19.63 5.03 5.88
C ARG A 7 19.18 6.47 6.09
N ARG A 8 19.83 7.21 6.99
CA ARG A 8 19.52 8.62 7.26
C ARG A 8 19.74 9.54 6.04
N ARG A 9 20.77 9.29 5.24
CA ARG A 9 21.05 10.09 4.04
C ARG A 9 20.07 9.82 2.89
N LEU A 10 19.56 8.59 2.78
CA LEU A 10 18.59 8.22 1.74
C LEU A 10 17.19 8.76 2.02
N LEU A 11 16.76 8.84 3.29
CA LEU A 11 15.49 9.45 3.67
C LEU A 11 15.47 10.98 3.40
N GLN A 12 16.62 11.66 3.48
CA GLN A 12 16.73 13.08 3.17
C GLN A 12 16.58 13.43 1.69
N ALA A 13 16.80 12.49 0.79
CA ALA A 13 16.65 12.71 -0.65
C ALA A 13 15.21 12.51 -1.17
N GLY A 14 14.31 11.96 -0.35
CA GLY A 14 12.99 11.49 -0.78
C GLY A 14 11.81 12.47 -0.65
N ALA A 15 12.00 13.67 -0.14
CA ALA A 15 10.87 14.54 0.21
C ALA A 15 10.95 15.96 -0.35
N LEU A 16 10.87 16.10 -1.63
CA LEU A 16 10.63 17.40 -2.29
C LEU A 16 9.60 17.21 -3.42
N GLY A 17 8.35 17.45 -3.11
CA GLY A 17 7.35 17.49 -4.17
C GLY A 17 5.89 17.51 -3.78
N ALA A 18 5.49 18.32 -2.80
CA ALA A 18 4.10 18.78 -2.73
C ALA A 18 4.03 20.09 -1.93
N GLY A 19 4.06 21.21 -2.63
CA GLY A 19 3.91 22.51 -1.98
C GLY A 19 4.14 23.66 -2.94
N ALA A 20 3.23 23.89 -3.89
CA ALA A 20 3.15 25.15 -4.59
C ALA A 20 2.18 26.07 -3.83
N VAL A 21 2.71 26.89 -2.95
CA VAL A 21 1.99 28.06 -2.39
C VAL A 21 2.18 29.23 -3.32
N VAL A 22 1.07 29.80 -3.75
CA VAL A 22 0.94 31.00 -4.57
C VAL A 22 1.47 32.21 -3.81
N ALA A 23 2.47 32.88 -4.37
CA ALA A 23 2.75 34.28 -4.08
C ALA A 23 2.60 35.10 -5.36
N GLY A 24 1.73 36.11 -5.31
CA GLY A 24 1.30 36.87 -6.46
C GLY A 24 2.36 37.76 -7.06
N GLY A 25 2.26 37.95 -8.36
CA GLY A 25 2.94 38.95 -9.16
C GLY A 25 2.32 38.98 -10.54
N ALA A 26 1.56 40.02 -10.84
CA ALA A 26 0.90 40.23 -12.12
C ALA A 26 1.90 40.48 -13.26
N LEU A 27 1.63 40.01 -14.45
CA LEU A 27 1.43 40.72 -15.71
C LEU A 27 1.49 39.77 -16.94
N ASN A 28 0.45 39.94 -17.77
CA ASN A 28 0.34 39.71 -19.23
C ASN A 28 0.10 38.31 -19.81
N GLY A 29 -1.18 38.12 -20.20
CA GLY A 29 -1.67 37.73 -21.52
C GLY A 29 -1.11 36.43 -22.15
N GLY A 30 -1.71 35.31 -21.83
CA GLY A 30 -1.69 34.08 -22.59
C GLY A 30 -2.86 33.22 -22.09
N GLU A 31 -3.73 32.82 -23.01
CA GLU A 31 -4.90 32.00 -22.69
C GLU A 31 -4.48 30.74 -21.91
N ALA A 32 -4.74 30.75 -20.60
CA ALA A 32 -4.64 29.58 -19.76
C ALA A 32 -5.84 28.69 -20.09
N VAL A 33 -5.60 27.58 -20.78
CA VAL A 33 -6.50 26.44 -20.77
C VAL A 33 -6.60 26.01 -19.30
N ALA A 34 -7.70 26.38 -18.65
CA ALA A 34 -8.04 25.93 -17.32
C ALA A 34 -8.21 24.40 -17.38
N GLY A 35 -7.14 23.68 -17.06
CA GLY A 35 -7.22 22.28 -16.72
C GLY A 35 -8.11 22.18 -15.48
N THR A 36 -9.34 21.72 -15.64
CA THR A 36 -10.19 21.30 -14.54
C THR A 36 -9.47 20.14 -13.85
N SER A 37 -8.81 20.45 -12.74
CA SER A 37 -8.35 19.47 -11.78
C SER A 37 -9.59 18.71 -11.30
N SER A 38 -9.85 17.53 -11.85
CA SER A 38 -10.84 16.61 -11.31
C SER A 38 -10.25 15.99 -10.07
N TYR A 39 -10.42 16.62 -8.92
CA TYR A 39 -10.13 16.03 -7.63
C TYR A 39 -10.94 14.73 -7.48
N GLY A 40 -10.23 13.62 -7.23
CA GLY A 40 -10.81 12.32 -6.95
C GLY A 40 -11.01 11.45 -8.19
N GLY A 41 -9.98 10.70 -8.57
CA GLY A 41 -10.10 9.61 -9.54
C GLY A 41 -11.17 8.60 -9.12
N ARG A 42 -11.72 7.87 -10.09
CA ARG A 42 -12.74 6.84 -9.84
C ARG A 42 -12.05 5.59 -9.30
N VAL A 43 -12.57 5.02 -8.20
CA VAL A 43 -12.15 3.71 -7.71
C VAL A 43 -12.62 2.59 -8.66
N ASP A 44 -11.83 1.54 -8.79
CA ASP A 44 -12.20 0.32 -9.50
C ASP A 44 -12.75 -0.70 -8.49
N THR A 45 -14.08 -0.81 -8.41
CA THR A 45 -14.73 -1.71 -7.46
C THR A 45 -14.67 -3.19 -7.84
N GLU A 46 -14.24 -3.50 -9.06
CA GLU A 46 -14.10 -4.88 -9.55
C GLU A 46 -12.67 -5.38 -9.44
N HIS A 47 -11.71 -4.48 -9.23
CA HIS A 47 -10.30 -4.85 -9.03
C HIS A 47 -10.14 -5.63 -7.72
N PRO A 48 -9.44 -6.77 -7.71
CA PRO A 48 -9.30 -7.63 -6.52
C PRO A 48 -8.51 -7.00 -5.37
N ARG A 49 -7.88 -5.85 -5.61
CA ARG A 49 -7.17 -5.06 -4.60
C ARG A 49 -7.88 -3.75 -4.33
N PHE A 50 -7.97 -3.41 -3.05
CA PHE A 50 -8.53 -2.14 -2.60
C PHE A 50 -7.95 -1.75 -1.25
N THR A 51 -8.08 -0.47 -0.89
CA THR A 51 -7.56 0.07 0.36
C THR A 51 -8.69 0.60 1.23
N VAL A 52 -8.59 0.34 2.53
CA VAL A 52 -9.36 0.99 3.59
C VAL A 52 -8.39 1.78 4.45
N ALA A 53 -8.61 3.09 4.58
CA ALA A 53 -7.83 3.94 5.47
C ALA A 53 -8.48 4.00 6.86
N VAL A 54 -7.66 3.97 7.90
CA VAL A 54 -8.09 4.02 9.30
C VAL A 54 -7.40 5.19 9.97
N VAL A 55 -8.20 6.14 10.43
CA VAL A 55 -7.75 7.32 11.17
C VAL A 55 -8.09 7.11 12.64
N PRO A 56 -7.11 6.93 13.51
CA PRO A 56 -7.36 6.79 14.94
C PRO A 56 -7.55 8.16 15.61
N ASP A 57 -7.46 8.16 16.90
CA ASP A 57 -7.66 9.28 17.82
C ASP A 57 -6.97 10.56 17.34
N THR A 58 -7.73 11.64 17.21
CA THR A 58 -7.26 12.95 16.69
C THR A 58 -7.50 14.10 17.67
N GLN A 59 -7.94 13.81 18.89
CA GLN A 59 -8.42 14.79 19.85
C GLN A 59 -7.43 15.92 20.12
N TYR A 60 -6.13 15.65 20.22
CA TYR A 60 -5.11 16.69 20.47
C TYR A 60 -4.93 17.67 19.32
N GLN A 61 -5.44 17.35 18.13
CA GLN A 61 -5.42 18.26 16.99
C GLN A 61 -6.60 19.26 17.03
N PHE A 62 -7.60 19.02 17.88
CA PHE A 62 -8.79 19.86 18.06
C PHE A 62 -9.00 20.31 19.51
N ASP A 63 -8.01 20.08 20.39
CA ASP A 63 -8.01 20.63 21.73
C ASP A 63 -8.07 22.16 21.67
N GLN A 64 -9.10 22.77 22.32
CA GLN A 64 -9.33 24.20 22.29
C GLN A 64 -8.13 25.03 22.75
N ASP A 65 -7.26 24.47 23.60
CA ASP A 65 -6.13 25.18 24.18
C ASP A 65 -4.88 25.17 23.30
N ARG A 66 -4.71 24.12 22.48
CA ARG A 66 -3.47 23.88 21.72
C ARG A 66 -3.66 23.19 20.37
N GLY A 67 -4.89 22.93 19.95
CA GLY A 67 -5.15 22.17 18.74
C GLY A 67 -4.60 22.83 17.48
N ASP A 68 -4.06 22.00 16.60
CA ASP A 68 -3.70 22.35 15.24
C ASP A 68 -4.23 21.28 14.28
N SER A 69 -5.21 21.64 13.50
CA SER A 69 -5.87 20.72 12.56
C SER A 69 -5.11 20.51 11.25
N ALA A 70 -3.96 21.16 11.05
CA ALA A 70 -3.18 21.04 9.82
C ALA A 70 -2.73 19.60 9.54
N PRO A 71 -2.31 18.78 10.52
CA PRO A 71 -1.92 17.41 10.25
C PRO A 71 -3.06 16.55 9.70
N LEU A 72 -4.25 16.57 10.31
CA LEU A 72 -5.39 15.81 9.82
C LEU A 72 -5.92 16.33 8.48
N THR A 73 -5.87 17.66 8.29
CA THR A 73 -6.22 18.25 7.00
C THR A 73 -5.34 17.71 5.88
N ALA A 74 -4.02 17.72 6.08
CA ALA A 74 -3.06 17.17 5.12
C ALA A 74 -3.29 15.68 4.87
N THR A 75 -3.63 14.93 5.91
CA THR A 75 -3.96 13.49 5.77
C THR A 75 -5.21 13.27 4.91
N PHE A 76 -6.28 14.02 5.14
CA PHE A 76 -7.48 13.88 4.32
C PHE A 76 -7.28 14.36 2.88
N GLU A 77 -6.51 15.42 2.67
CA GLU A 77 -6.12 15.87 1.32
C GLU A 77 -5.31 14.78 0.60
N TYR A 78 -4.32 14.19 1.27
CA TYR A 78 -3.53 13.06 0.76
C TYR A 78 -4.44 11.87 0.37
N LEU A 79 -5.34 11.44 1.25
CA LEU A 79 -6.25 10.32 0.98
C LEU A 79 -7.17 10.60 -0.23
N VAL A 80 -7.62 11.85 -0.39
CA VAL A 80 -8.41 12.26 -1.55
C VAL A 80 -7.58 12.25 -2.83
N GLU A 81 -6.35 12.75 -2.77
CA GLU A 81 -5.42 12.78 -3.90
C GLU A 81 -5.02 11.37 -4.34
N GLN A 82 -4.69 10.51 -3.39
CA GLN A 82 -4.27 9.13 -3.65
C GLN A 82 -5.43 8.15 -3.91
N ARG A 83 -6.68 8.61 -3.83
CA ARG A 83 -7.86 7.75 -3.90
C ARG A 83 -7.86 6.75 -5.05
N SER A 84 -7.48 7.20 -6.25
CA SER A 84 -7.47 6.35 -7.45
C SER A 84 -6.22 5.47 -7.53
N ALA A 85 -5.07 5.97 -7.07
CA ALA A 85 -3.81 5.23 -7.10
C ALA A 85 -3.85 4.06 -6.12
N GLU A 86 -4.36 4.30 -4.92
CA GLU A 86 -4.49 3.31 -3.85
C GLU A 86 -5.76 2.46 -3.96
N ASN A 87 -6.63 2.72 -4.93
CA ASN A 87 -7.98 2.16 -4.99
C ASN A 87 -8.70 2.27 -3.63
N LEU A 88 -8.62 3.47 -3.02
CA LEU A 88 -9.13 3.75 -1.67
C LEU A 88 -10.66 3.84 -1.70
N VAL A 89 -11.31 2.87 -1.08
CA VAL A 89 -12.78 2.69 -1.12
C VAL A 89 -13.49 3.24 0.10
N PHE A 90 -12.81 3.33 1.25
CA PHE A 90 -13.43 3.75 2.51
C PHE A 90 -12.40 4.34 3.48
N VAL A 91 -12.86 5.31 4.32
CA VAL A 91 -12.07 5.86 5.45
C VAL A 91 -12.87 5.62 6.74
N ALA A 92 -12.24 5.04 7.77
CA ALA A 92 -12.85 4.82 9.07
C ALA A 92 -12.12 5.61 10.16
N HIS A 93 -12.84 6.47 10.88
CA HIS A 93 -12.32 7.15 12.07
C HIS A 93 -12.74 6.39 13.33
N LEU A 94 -11.80 6.18 14.25
CA LEU A 94 -11.98 5.29 15.39
C LEU A 94 -12.47 5.98 16.67
N GLY A 95 -12.93 7.23 16.60
CA GLY A 95 -13.38 7.99 17.77
C GLY A 95 -12.30 8.91 18.32
N ASP A 96 -12.64 9.60 19.41
CA ASP A 96 -11.84 10.68 20.00
C ASP A 96 -11.41 11.70 18.92
N VAL A 97 -12.44 12.24 18.25
CA VAL A 97 -12.25 13.30 17.25
C VAL A 97 -11.73 14.56 17.93
N VAL A 98 -12.35 14.94 19.07
CA VAL A 98 -12.03 16.13 19.85
C VAL A 98 -11.69 15.78 21.30
N GLU A 99 -11.05 16.72 22.03
CA GLU A 99 -10.53 16.45 23.39
C GLU A 99 -11.57 16.61 24.49
N ASN A 100 -12.44 17.63 24.43
CA ASN A 100 -13.27 18.02 25.56
C ASN A 100 -14.78 17.98 25.28
N ALA A 101 -15.21 17.34 24.20
CA ALA A 101 -16.60 17.27 23.73
C ALA A 101 -17.26 18.67 23.53
N LEU A 102 -16.48 19.71 23.33
CA LEU A 102 -16.99 21.07 23.20
C LEU A 102 -17.52 21.36 21.78
N ALA A 103 -18.63 22.10 21.70
CA ALA A 103 -19.17 22.51 20.41
C ALA A 103 -18.17 23.34 19.58
N SER A 104 -17.28 24.09 20.24
CA SER A 104 -16.20 24.85 19.58
C SER A 104 -15.16 23.97 18.92
N GLU A 105 -14.80 22.83 19.54
CA GLU A 105 -13.86 21.86 18.99
C GLU A 105 -14.46 21.13 17.78
N PHE A 106 -15.71 20.72 17.87
CA PHE A 106 -16.43 20.14 16.73
C PHE A 106 -16.59 21.15 15.59
N ALA A 107 -16.74 22.44 15.88
CA ALA A 107 -16.76 23.48 14.85
C ALA A 107 -15.40 23.66 14.14
N GLN A 108 -14.29 23.31 14.81
CA GLN A 108 -12.97 23.25 14.18
C GLN A 108 -12.76 21.94 13.40
N ALA A 109 -13.28 20.80 13.87
CA ALA A 109 -13.17 19.53 13.20
C ALA A 109 -14.03 19.44 11.91
N ASP A 110 -15.24 20.00 11.93
CA ASP A 110 -16.20 19.92 10.82
C ASP A 110 -15.63 20.37 9.45
N PRO A 111 -14.93 21.51 9.29
CA PRO A 111 -14.34 21.89 8.00
C PRO A 111 -13.25 20.94 7.51
N VAL A 112 -12.53 20.26 8.41
CA VAL A 112 -11.51 19.26 8.05
C VAL A 112 -12.20 18.03 7.45
N PHE A 113 -13.21 17.48 8.11
CA PHE A 113 -13.99 16.35 7.57
C PHE A 113 -14.75 16.71 6.28
N LYS A 114 -15.07 17.98 6.05
CA LYS A 114 -15.62 18.46 4.77
C LYS A 114 -14.68 18.29 3.58
N VAL A 115 -13.39 18.02 3.77
CA VAL A 115 -12.47 17.60 2.69
C VAL A 115 -12.98 16.29 2.10
N LEU A 116 -13.32 15.31 2.94
CA LEU A 116 -13.87 14.02 2.51
C LEU A 116 -15.27 14.20 1.88
N ASP A 117 -16.14 15.03 2.48
CA ASP A 117 -17.49 15.30 1.96
C ASP A 117 -17.44 15.89 0.55
N ARG A 118 -16.60 16.91 0.32
CA ARG A 118 -16.42 17.54 -1.00
C ARG A 118 -15.91 16.58 -2.05
N ALA A 119 -15.01 15.68 -1.66
CA ALA A 119 -14.48 14.63 -2.54
C ALA A 119 -15.44 13.46 -2.72
N ARG A 120 -16.58 13.44 -2.03
CA ARG A 120 -17.49 12.28 -1.96
C ARG A 120 -16.75 10.99 -1.61
N MET A 121 -15.78 11.09 -0.70
CA MET A 121 -15.08 9.95 -0.15
C MET A 121 -16.00 9.26 0.86
N PRO A 122 -16.27 7.95 0.73
CA PRO A 122 -17.02 7.23 1.74
C PRO A 122 -16.22 7.14 3.06
N TYR A 123 -16.88 7.47 4.17
CA TYR A 123 -16.25 7.36 5.48
C TYR A 123 -17.27 7.15 6.60
N SER A 124 -16.78 6.71 7.76
CA SER A 124 -17.51 6.61 9.02
C SER A 124 -16.76 7.33 10.13
N VAL A 125 -17.51 7.79 11.12
CA VAL A 125 -17.00 8.30 12.38
C VAL A 125 -17.82 7.65 13.50
N LEU A 126 -17.17 7.23 14.57
CA LEU A 126 -17.81 6.78 15.79
C LEU A 126 -17.36 7.69 16.96
N ALA A 127 -18.10 7.70 18.07
CA ALA A 127 -17.70 8.50 19.22
C ALA A 127 -16.70 7.73 20.09
N GLY A 128 -15.62 8.40 20.50
CA GLY A 128 -14.78 7.97 21.62
C GLY A 128 -15.21 8.63 22.93
N ASN A 129 -14.48 8.39 24.01
CA ASN A 129 -14.85 8.91 25.34
C ASN A 129 -14.62 10.42 25.48
N HIS A 130 -13.71 11.00 24.71
CA HIS A 130 -13.46 12.46 24.68
C HIS A 130 -14.50 13.23 23.86
N ASP A 131 -15.24 12.56 22.96
CA ASP A 131 -16.26 13.19 22.11
C ASP A 131 -17.59 13.43 22.83
N ILE A 132 -17.80 12.80 24.00
CA ILE A 132 -19.11 12.70 24.67
C ILE A 132 -18.92 12.61 26.19
N ASP A 133 -20.01 12.47 26.96
CA ASP A 133 -19.93 12.04 28.36
C ASP A 133 -19.57 10.54 28.43
N GLY A 134 -18.27 10.24 28.54
CA GLY A 134 -17.72 8.89 28.52
C GLY A 134 -18.18 8.00 29.68
N SER A 135 -18.84 8.57 30.72
CA SER A 135 -19.41 7.81 31.84
C SER A 135 -20.72 7.10 31.49
N LYS A 136 -21.33 7.43 30.34
CA LYS A 136 -22.61 6.88 29.87
C LYS A 136 -22.47 6.03 28.63
N ASP A 137 -23.40 5.10 28.50
CA ASP A 137 -23.61 4.39 27.23
C ASP A 137 -24.28 5.29 26.16
N ASP A 138 -24.58 4.74 25.01
CA ASP A 138 -25.16 5.45 23.87
C ASP A 138 -26.61 5.94 24.08
N SER A 139 -27.17 5.85 25.30
CA SER A 139 -28.45 6.45 25.69
C SER A 139 -28.35 7.93 26.09
N ARG A 140 -27.18 8.56 25.96
CA ARG A 140 -26.86 9.91 26.46
C ARG A 140 -27.60 11.09 25.81
N GLY A 141 -28.36 10.86 24.75
CA GLY A 141 -29.17 11.90 24.09
C GLY A 141 -28.40 12.73 23.07
N ASP A 142 -28.87 13.95 22.79
CA ASP A 142 -28.27 14.86 21.83
C ASP A 142 -26.98 15.49 22.37
N THR A 143 -25.92 15.46 21.56
CA THR A 143 -24.60 15.97 21.91
C THR A 143 -24.02 16.81 20.77
N PRO A 144 -22.98 17.63 21.01
CA PRO A 144 -22.24 18.29 19.92
C PRO A 144 -21.70 17.29 18.88
N TYR A 145 -21.28 16.08 19.32
CA TYR A 145 -20.88 15.01 18.44
C TYR A 145 -21.99 14.63 17.44
N LEU A 146 -23.20 14.32 17.91
CA LEU A 146 -24.33 13.95 17.03
C LEU A 146 -24.75 15.08 16.09
N ARG A 147 -24.64 16.34 16.51
CA ARG A 147 -24.93 17.49 15.64
C ARG A 147 -23.96 17.60 14.48
N THR A 148 -22.71 17.15 14.69
CA THR A 148 -21.63 17.21 13.69
C THR A 148 -21.52 15.91 12.89
N PHE A 149 -21.50 14.75 13.55
CA PHE A 149 -21.25 13.43 12.96
C PHE A 149 -22.44 12.48 13.08
N GLY A 150 -23.62 12.98 13.41
CA GLY A 150 -24.84 12.18 13.44
C GLY A 150 -25.35 11.77 12.06
N PRO A 151 -26.42 10.97 12.01
CA PRO A 151 -26.95 10.34 10.78
C PRO A 151 -27.25 11.31 9.63
N GLN A 152 -27.58 12.60 9.95
CA GLN A 152 -27.84 13.58 8.92
C GLN A 152 -26.66 13.86 8.01
N ARG A 153 -25.43 13.74 8.50
CA ARG A 153 -24.20 13.93 7.71
C ARG A 153 -24.07 12.85 6.65
N PHE A 154 -24.35 11.60 7.02
CA PHE A 154 -24.07 10.42 6.20
C PHE A 154 -25.22 9.99 5.29
N ARG A 155 -26.47 10.37 5.56
CA ARG A 155 -27.66 9.88 4.83
C ARG A 155 -27.64 10.06 3.30
N ARG A 156 -26.80 10.95 2.78
CA ARG A 156 -26.62 11.16 1.33
C ARG A 156 -25.43 10.40 0.76
N MET A 157 -24.64 9.76 1.61
CA MET A 157 -23.50 8.96 1.18
C MET A 157 -24.00 7.62 0.64
N ALA A 158 -23.53 7.23 -0.54
CA ALA A 158 -24.02 6.03 -1.22
C ALA A 158 -23.77 4.73 -0.43
N THR A 159 -22.77 4.73 0.45
CA THR A 159 -22.43 3.58 1.29
C THR A 159 -23.23 3.52 2.59
N TYR A 160 -23.86 4.61 3.02
CA TYR A 160 -24.56 4.66 4.30
C TYR A 160 -25.80 3.75 4.29
N GLY A 161 -25.79 2.73 5.16
CA GLY A 161 -26.89 1.76 5.27
C GLY A 161 -27.91 2.11 6.36
N GLY A 162 -27.49 2.84 7.40
CA GLY A 162 -28.37 3.24 8.50
C GLY A 162 -27.65 3.38 9.84
N SER A 163 -28.42 3.71 10.87
CA SER A 163 -27.96 3.88 12.27
C SER A 163 -28.96 3.37 13.27
N THR A 164 -28.53 3.23 14.53
CA THR A 164 -29.43 3.12 15.68
C THR A 164 -30.34 4.36 15.78
N ALA A 165 -31.48 4.22 16.44
CA ALA A 165 -32.42 5.32 16.63
C ALA A 165 -31.82 6.51 17.39
N ASN A 166 -30.87 6.27 18.29
CA ASN A 166 -30.11 7.29 19.02
C ASN A 166 -28.99 7.95 18.19
N GLY A 167 -28.65 7.38 17.02
CA GLY A 167 -27.70 7.93 16.05
C GLY A 167 -26.22 7.68 16.34
N TYR A 168 -25.85 6.99 17.42
CA TYR A 168 -24.46 6.78 17.83
C TYR A 168 -23.77 5.62 17.11
N ASN A 169 -24.53 4.62 16.67
CA ASN A 169 -24.00 3.46 15.95
C ASN A 169 -24.50 3.49 14.52
N SER A 170 -23.65 3.17 13.55
CA SER A 170 -23.99 3.20 12.14
C SER A 170 -23.37 2.02 11.39
N TYR A 171 -23.89 1.76 10.18
CA TYR A 171 -23.25 0.82 9.28
C TYR A 171 -23.20 1.36 7.85
N HIS A 172 -22.21 0.91 7.12
CA HIS A 172 -21.98 1.24 5.73
C HIS A 172 -21.83 -0.05 4.92
N VAL A 173 -22.31 -0.04 3.69
CA VAL A 173 -22.08 -1.11 2.71
C VAL A 173 -21.37 -0.50 1.52
N PHE A 174 -20.16 -0.96 1.25
CA PHE A 174 -19.38 -0.52 0.09
C PHE A 174 -19.04 -1.70 -0.82
N ARG A 175 -18.78 -1.41 -2.11
CA ARG A 175 -18.38 -2.41 -3.09
C ARG A 175 -16.87 -2.31 -3.34
N ALA A 176 -16.19 -3.45 -3.27
CA ALA A 176 -14.77 -3.59 -3.58
C ALA A 176 -14.48 -5.05 -3.94
N ALA A 177 -13.49 -5.28 -4.81
CA ALA A 177 -13.11 -6.61 -5.28
C ALA A 177 -14.30 -7.46 -5.77
N GLY A 178 -15.18 -6.84 -6.55
CA GLY A 178 -16.34 -7.52 -7.12
C GLY A 178 -17.45 -7.91 -6.14
N ARG A 179 -17.32 -7.59 -4.84
CA ARG A 179 -18.29 -7.94 -3.78
C ARG A 179 -18.65 -6.77 -2.89
N GLN A 180 -19.67 -6.94 -2.08
CA GLN A 180 -20.03 -5.99 -1.05
C GLN A 180 -19.37 -6.35 0.28
N TRP A 181 -19.02 -5.32 1.05
CA TRP A 181 -18.45 -5.38 2.40
C TRP A 181 -19.29 -4.54 3.33
N LEU A 182 -19.45 -4.97 4.56
CA LEU A 182 -20.15 -4.23 5.59
C LEU A 182 -19.12 -3.69 6.59
N LEU A 183 -19.12 -2.39 6.83
CA LEU A 183 -18.42 -1.77 7.94
C LEU A 183 -19.45 -1.35 8.98
N LEU A 184 -19.27 -1.84 10.20
CA LEU A 184 -20.11 -1.55 11.36
C LEU A 184 -19.34 -0.67 12.33
N ALA A 185 -19.82 0.57 12.54
CA ALA A 185 -19.21 1.55 13.43
C ALA A 185 -20.02 1.64 14.73
N MET A 186 -19.40 1.18 15.83
CA MET A 186 -20.01 1.10 17.14
C MET A 186 -19.45 2.16 18.09
N ASP A 187 -20.30 2.80 18.83
CA ASP A 187 -20.02 3.82 19.82
C ASP A 187 -19.00 3.38 20.89
N TRP A 188 -18.50 4.33 21.67
CA TRP A 188 -17.66 4.14 22.85
C TRP A 188 -18.21 3.08 23.83
N ARG A 189 -19.51 3.18 24.16
CA ARG A 189 -20.19 2.24 25.07
C ARG A 189 -21.56 1.87 24.50
N PRO A 190 -21.62 0.90 23.58
CA PRO A 190 -22.90 0.43 23.06
C PRO A 190 -23.75 -0.18 24.16
N SER A 191 -25.04 0.19 24.20
CA SER A 191 -26.05 -0.45 25.04
C SER A 191 -26.40 -1.85 24.52
N ASP A 192 -27.08 -2.66 25.35
CA ASP A 192 -27.58 -3.96 24.92
C ASP A 192 -28.52 -3.87 23.72
N ALA A 193 -29.29 -2.78 23.61
CA ALA A 193 -30.13 -2.49 22.46
C ALA A 193 -29.31 -2.26 21.19
N SER A 194 -28.18 -1.59 21.31
CA SER A 194 -27.27 -1.36 20.18
C SER A 194 -26.52 -2.61 19.76
N PHE A 195 -26.13 -3.47 20.70
CA PHE A 195 -25.61 -4.80 20.33
C PHE A 195 -26.68 -5.65 19.63
N ALA A 196 -27.94 -5.62 20.09
CA ALA A 196 -29.03 -6.32 19.41
C ALA A 196 -29.29 -5.76 18.00
N TRP A 197 -29.24 -4.44 17.83
CA TRP A 197 -29.32 -3.79 16.53
C TRP A 197 -28.16 -4.22 15.62
N ALA A 198 -26.92 -4.20 16.10
CA ALA A 198 -25.75 -4.63 15.34
C ALA A 198 -25.89 -6.07 14.83
N ARG A 199 -26.32 -6.99 15.69
CA ARG A 199 -26.63 -8.37 15.30
C ARG A 199 -27.73 -8.45 14.24
N SER A 200 -28.78 -7.61 14.34
CA SER A 200 -29.85 -7.57 13.35
C SER A 200 -29.35 -7.05 11.99
N VAL A 201 -28.45 -6.07 11.97
CA VAL A 201 -27.79 -5.59 10.74
C VAL A 201 -26.97 -6.70 10.09
N ILE A 202 -26.14 -7.40 10.85
CA ILE A 202 -25.35 -8.54 10.34
C ILE A 202 -26.27 -9.63 9.78
N ALA A 203 -27.32 -10.00 10.52
CA ALA A 203 -28.30 -11.00 10.07
C ALA A 203 -29.06 -10.61 8.81
N ALA A 204 -29.33 -9.30 8.62
CA ALA A 204 -29.94 -8.78 7.39
C ALA A 204 -29.01 -8.82 6.17
N HIS A 205 -27.70 -8.98 6.38
CA HIS A 205 -26.68 -9.03 5.34
C HIS A 205 -25.85 -10.33 5.41
N PRO A 206 -26.47 -11.52 5.34
CA PRO A 206 -25.83 -12.79 5.72
C PRO A 206 -24.64 -13.22 4.85
N LYS A 207 -24.40 -12.53 3.74
CA LYS A 207 -23.32 -12.83 2.80
C LYS A 207 -22.22 -11.75 2.75
N LEU A 208 -22.26 -10.78 3.64
CA LEU A 208 -21.25 -9.72 3.63
C LEU A 208 -20.16 -9.99 4.68
N PRO A 209 -18.87 -9.94 4.29
CA PRO A 209 -17.78 -9.84 5.27
C PRO A 209 -17.95 -8.55 6.08
N VAL A 210 -17.69 -8.62 7.39
CA VAL A 210 -17.91 -7.50 8.32
C VAL A 210 -16.59 -7.03 8.91
N ILE A 211 -16.31 -5.74 8.73
CA ILE A 211 -15.27 -4.99 9.46
C ILE A 211 -15.97 -4.25 10.58
N LEU A 212 -15.59 -4.53 11.82
CA LEU A 212 -16.11 -3.84 12.99
C LEU A 212 -15.14 -2.74 13.42
N THR A 213 -15.62 -1.50 13.54
CA THR A 213 -14.90 -0.42 14.19
C THR A 213 -15.59 -0.05 15.50
N THR A 214 -14.83 0.18 16.55
CA THR A 214 -15.29 0.67 17.86
C THR A 214 -14.17 1.44 18.51
N HIS A 215 -14.43 2.23 19.54
CA HIS A 215 -13.35 3.01 20.14
C HIS A 215 -12.47 2.17 21.07
N GLU A 216 -13.05 1.27 21.87
CA GLU A 216 -12.32 0.39 22.81
C GLU A 216 -12.63 -1.09 22.57
N LEU A 217 -11.58 -1.89 22.39
CA LEU A 217 -11.68 -3.35 22.27
C LEU A 217 -10.39 -4.03 22.75
N VAL A 218 -9.27 -3.81 22.04
CA VAL A 218 -7.94 -4.32 22.39
C VAL A 218 -7.17 -3.22 23.10
N TYR A 219 -6.41 -3.58 24.11
CA TYR A 219 -5.33 -2.77 24.64
C TYR A 219 -3.99 -3.51 24.52
N ALA A 220 -2.87 -2.81 24.63
CA ALA A 220 -1.54 -3.40 24.58
C ALA A 220 -0.68 -2.83 25.71
N ASP A 221 0.03 -3.71 26.40
CA ASP A 221 0.99 -3.36 27.44
C ASP A 221 2.23 -4.25 27.31
N GLY A 222 3.42 -3.63 27.34
CA GLY A 222 4.69 -4.34 27.28
C GLY A 222 4.86 -5.26 26.07
N GLY A 223 4.20 -4.95 24.94
CA GLY A 223 4.23 -5.74 23.71
C GLY A 223 3.22 -6.88 23.64
N VAL A 224 2.40 -7.05 24.67
CA VAL A 224 1.30 -8.03 24.70
C VAL A 224 -0.02 -7.31 24.46
N ALA A 225 -0.79 -7.79 23.48
CA ALA A 225 -2.11 -7.27 23.18
C ALA A 225 -3.20 -8.23 23.70
N GLU A 226 -4.19 -7.70 24.38
CA GLU A 226 -5.31 -8.46 24.93
C GLU A 226 -6.62 -7.64 24.91
N LEU A 227 -7.75 -8.29 25.18
CA LEU A 227 -9.03 -7.58 25.27
C LEU A 227 -9.11 -6.81 26.60
N SER A 228 -9.56 -5.56 26.53
CA SER A 228 -9.94 -4.80 27.74
C SER A 228 -11.19 -5.43 28.40
N ASP A 229 -11.55 -4.95 29.58
CA ASP A 229 -12.80 -5.39 30.24
C ASP A 229 -14.02 -5.13 29.36
N HIS A 230 -14.10 -3.94 28.73
CA HIS A 230 -15.15 -3.63 27.76
C HIS A 230 -14.97 -4.45 26.48
N GLY A 231 -13.75 -4.65 26.03
CA GLY A 231 -13.42 -5.48 24.89
C GLY A 231 -13.92 -6.91 25.04
N ASN A 232 -13.82 -7.49 26.22
CA ASN A 232 -14.41 -8.80 26.51
C ASN A 232 -15.94 -8.79 26.34
N ARG A 233 -16.63 -7.72 26.77
CA ARG A 233 -18.07 -7.57 26.53
C ARG A 233 -18.41 -7.46 25.03
N VAL A 234 -17.68 -6.66 24.26
CA VAL A 234 -17.88 -6.55 22.80
C VAL A 234 -17.62 -7.91 22.14
N TRP A 235 -16.55 -8.59 22.54
CA TRP A 235 -16.23 -9.92 22.05
C TRP A 235 -17.38 -10.91 22.28
N ASP A 236 -17.85 -11.04 23.50
CA ASP A 236 -18.88 -12.02 23.86
C ASP A 236 -20.27 -11.66 23.31
N GLN A 237 -20.62 -10.35 23.28
CA GLN A 237 -21.94 -9.88 22.81
C GLN A 237 -22.07 -9.81 21.30
N LEU A 238 -20.96 -9.58 20.56
CA LEU A 238 -21.03 -9.29 19.14
C LEU A 238 -20.06 -10.14 18.31
N VAL A 239 -18.76 -10.15 18.63
CA VAL A 239 -17.75 -10.70 17.72
C VAL A 239 -17.76 -12.23 17.69
N LYS A 240 -17.70 -12.86 18.86
CA LYS A 240 -17.55 -14.32 19.02
C LYS A 240 -18.63 -15.13 18.30
N GLY A 241 -19.88 -14.66 18.32
CA GLY A 241 -21.02 -15.35 17.75
C GLY A 241 -21.34 -15.02 16.29
N ASN A 242 -20.64 -14.07 15.69
CA ASN A 242 -20.90 -13.62 14.31
C ASN A 242 -19.72 -13.91 13.39
N ASP A 243 -19.78 -15.02 12.69
CA ASP A 243 -18.69 -15.50 11.84
C ASP A 243 -18.33 -14.55 10.68
N GLN A 244 -19.22 -13.63 10.31
CA GLN A 244 -18.95 -12.62 9.28
C GLN A 244 -17.93 -11.57 9.73
N ILE A 245 -17.75 -11.35 11.05
CA ILE A 245 -16.74 -10.42 11.57
C ILE A 245 -15.38 -11.11 11.52
N PHE A 246 -14.48 -10.59 10.69
CA PHE A 246 -13.14 -11.14 10.50
C PHE A 246 -12.03 -10.16 10.91
N LEU A 247 -12.37 -8.86 10.95
CA LEU A 247 -11.44 -7.78 11.28
C LEU A 247 -12.14 -6.81 12.22
N THR A 248 -11.47 -6.44 13.32
CA THR A 248 -11.91 -5.38 14.22
C THR A 248 -10.82 -4.33 14.37
N LEU A 249 -11.22 -3.07 14.45
CA LEU A 249 -10.33 -1.91 14.50
C LEU A 249 -10.77 -1.02 15.67
N ASN A 250 -9.83 -0.67 16.53
CA ASN A 250 -10.10 0.23 17.67
C ASN A 250 -8.96 1.22 17.92
N GLY A 251 -9.28 2.33 18.60
CA GLY A 251 -8.40 3.34 19.14
C GLY A 251 -8.26 3.26 20.65
N HIS A 252 -8.32 4.43 21.31
CA HIS A 252 -8.34 4.64 22.75
C HIS A 252 -7.02 4.38 23.47
N PHE A 253 -6.51 3.15 23.42
CA PHE A 253 -5.28 2.78 24.12
C PHE A 253 -4.03 2.97 23.25
N TRP A 254 -2.90 3.13 23.91
CA TRP A 254 -1.57 3.10 23.31
C TRP A 254 -0.61 2.26 24.17
N PRO A 255 0.48 1.73 23.59
CA PRO A 255 0.83 1.76 22.17
C PRO A 255 -0.11 0.92 21.30
N SER A 256 0.04 1.05 19.97
CA SER A 256 -0.65 0.18 19.02
C SER A 256 -0.36 -1.29 19.28
N GLY A 257 -1.31 -2.16 18.95
CA GLY A 257 -1.18 -3.59 19.17
C GLY A 257 -2.05 -4.41 18.21
N ARG A 258 -1.80 -5.71 18.18
CA ARG A 258 -2.61 -6.64 17.38
C ARG A 258 -2.76 -7.98 18.08
N LEU A 259 -3.92 -8.57 17.91
CA LEU A 259 -4.29 -9.86 18.47
C LEU A 259 -5.08 -10.65 17.42
N THR A 260 -4.87 -11.96 17.35
CA THR A 260 -5.75 -12.85 16.59
C THR A 260 -6.43 -13.81 17.57
N ARG A 261 -7.76 -13.98 17.44
CA ARG A 261 -8.55 -14.82 18.30
C ARG A 261 -9.61 -15.59 17.50
N GLN A 262 -9.82 -16.84 17.82
CA GLN A 262 -10.82 -17.66 17.14
C GLN A 262 -12.24 -17.36 17.67
N ASN A 263 -13.19 -17.21 16.74
CA ASN A 263 -14.61 -17.08 17.04
C ASN A 263 -15.27 -18.43 17.33
N ALA A 264 -16.58 -18.44 17.56
CA ALA A 264 -17.32 -19.66 17.88
C ALA A 264 -17.37 -20.68 16.72
N ALA A 265 -17.13 -20.25 15.48
CA ALA A 265 -17.04 -21.11 14.30
C ALA A 265 -15.62 -21.70 14.10
N GLY A 266 -14.65 -21.32 14.94
CA GLY A 266 -13.26 -21.74 14.83
C GLY A 266 -12.45 -20.98 13.80
N HIS A 267 -12.96 -19.85 13.30
CA HIS A 267 -12.27 -18.98 12.36
C HIS A 267 -11.56 -17.83 13.07
N ASP A 268 -10.42 -17.44 12.52
CA ASP A 268 -9.65 -16.33 13.04
C ASP A 268 -10.38 -14.99 12.83
N VAL A 269 -10.34 -14.17 13.87
CA VAL A 269 -10.70 -12.76 13.85
C VAL A 269 -9.45 -11.97 14.20
N HIS A 270 -9.08 -11.03 13.34
CA HIS A 270 -7.94 -10.14 13.53
C HIS A 270 -8.39 -8.88 14.24
N LEU A 271 -7.80 -8.60 15.41
CA LEU A 271 -8.18 -7.47 16.26
C LEU A 271 -6.99 -6.51 16.35
N HIS A 272 -7.16 -5.31 15.82
CA HIS A 272 -6.08 -4.35 15.71
C HIS A 272 -6.41 -3.05 16.43
N LEU A 273 -5.48 -2.65 17.30
CA LEU A 273 -5.45 -1.37 17.99
C LEU A 273 -4.53 -0.42 17.22
N ALA A 274 -5.02 0.76 16.92
CA ALA A 274 -4.24 1.85 16.35
C ALA A 274 -4.51 3.13 17.12
N ASN A 275 -3.49 3.72 17.72
CA ASN A 275 -3.54 5.04 18.33
C ASN A 275 -2.16 5.68 18.31
N TYR A 276 -2.09 6.97 17.98
CA TYR A 276 -0.86 7.74 17.80
C TYR A 276 -0.88 9.08 18.51
N GLN A 277 -1.95 9.39 19.26
CA GLN A 277 -2.18 10.72 19.87
C GLN A 277 -1.01 11.23 20.72
N ASP A 278 -0.30 10.35 21.42
CA ASP A 278 0.84 10.67 22.29
C ASP A 278 2.18 10.81 21.53
N ARG A 279 2.18 10.53 20.22
CA ARG A 279 3.37 10.70 19.40
C ARG A 279 3.59 12.14 19.02
N TYR A 280 4.69 12.39 18.30
CA TYR A 280 5.07 13.74 17.85
C TYR A 280 3.88 14.50 17.26
N TYR A 281 3.69 15.71 17.72
CA TYR A 281 2.68 16.68 17.27
C TYR A 281 1.23 16.13 17.31
N GLY A 282 0.85 15.50 18.43
CA GLY A 282 -0.49 14.94 18.59
C GLY A 282 -0.81 13.81 17.59
N GLY A 283 0.19 12.99 17.27
CA GLY A 283 0.08 11.89 16.30
C GLY A 283 0.32 12.30 14.86
N SER A 284 0.68 13.57 14.58
CA SER A 284 1.07 14.05 13.23
C SER A 284 0.06 13.78 12.12
N GLY A 285 -1.20 13.55 12.44
CA GLY A 285 -2.23 13.14 11.49
C GLY A 285 -1.96 11.74 10.90
N MET A 286 -1.35 10.84 11.66
CA MET A 286 -1.08 9.48 11.19
C MET A 286 -2.34 8.76 10.74
N VAL A 287 -2.19 7.99 9.68
CA VAL A 287 -3.21 7.11 9.11
C VAL A 287 -2.64 5.72 8.92
N ARG A 288 -3.45 4.70 9.18
CA ARG A 288 -3.13 3.30 8.88
C ARG A 288 -3.87 2.87 7.63
N LEU A 289 -3.16 2.34 6.65
CA LEU A 289 -3.70 1.86 5.39
C LEU A 289 -3.77 0.33 5.43
N TYR A 290 -4.91 -0.22 5.12
CA TYR A 290 -5.17 -1.64 4.98
C TYR A 290 -5.35 -1.97 3.50
N HIS A 291 -4.33 -2.52 2.88
CA HIS A 291 -4.31 -2.93 1.48
C HIS A 291 -4.79 -4.37 1.35
N PHE A 292 -6.04 -4.54 1.00
CA PHE A 292 -6.64 -5.85 0.75
C PHE A 292 -6.22 -6.35 -0.62
N ASP A 293 -5.69 -7.54 -0.70
CA ASP A 293 -5.38 -8.24 -1.95
C ASP A 293 -5.97 -9.64 -1.91
N LEU A 294 -7.14 -9.80 -2.56
CA LEU A 294 -7.86 -11.06 -2.56
C LEU A 294 -7.18 -12.11 -3.44
N ALA A 295 -6.38 -11.67 -4.40
CA ALA A 295 -5.62 -12.58 -5.27
C ALA A 295 -4.41 -13.18 -4.55
N ARG A 296 -3.78 -12.38 -3.68
CA ARG A 296 -2.64 -12.84 -2.86
C ARG A 296 -3.07 -13.45 -1.52
N ASN A 297 -4.35 -13.39 -1.18
CA ASN A 297 -4.86 -13.83 0.11
C ASN A 297 -4.19 -13.11 1.30
N THR A 298 -4.03 -11.78 1.19
CA THR A 298 -3.37 -10.98 2.23
C THR A 298 -4.05 -9.63 2.44
N ILE A 299 -3.85 -9.08 3.63
CA ILE A 299 -4.07 -7.67 3.94
C ILE A 299 -2.72 -7.12 4.39
N ASP A 300 -2.11 -6.28 3.58
CA ASP A 300 -0.88 -5.58 3.95
C ASP A 300 -1.24 -4.28 4.69
N VAL A 301 -0.57 -4.02 5.82
CA VAL A 301 -0.88 -2.90 6.69
C VAL A 301 0.35 -2.02 6.83
N GLU A 302 0.17 -0.72 6.61
CA GLU A 302 1.21 0.29 6.83
C GLU A 302 0.66 1.51 7.56
N THR A 303 1.53 2.23 8.24
CA THR A 303 1.20 3.43 9.03
C THR A 303 2.11 4.57 8.63
N ILE A 304 1.51 5.68 8.20
CA ILE A 304 2.22 6.85 7.69
C ILE A 304 1.66 8.15 8.27
N ALA A 305 2.47 9.21 8.24
CA ALA A 305 2.05 10.57 8.55
C ALA A 305 2.16 11.46 7.29
N PRO A 306 1.10 11.59 6.48
CA PRO A 306 1.13 12.39 5.25
C PRO A 306 1.55 13.85 5.48
N TRP A 307 1.16 14.43 6.62
CA TRP A 307 1.56 15.79 6.98
C TRP A 307 3.09 15.93 7.13
N VAL A 308 3.74 14.97 7.78
CA VAL A 308 5.20 14.98 7.93
C VAL A 308 5.87 14.67 6.60
N LEU A 309 5.32 13.71 5.85
CA LEU A 309 5.82 13.36 4.52
C LEU A 309 5.82 14.57 3.56
N GLY A 310 4.80 15.43 3.63
CA GLY A 310 4.67 16.64 2.82
C GLY A 310 5.54 17.81 3.23
N GLN A 311 6.22 17.76 4.39
CA GLN A 311 7.11 18.83 4.83
C GLN A 311 8.44 18.83 4.07
N ASP A 312 9.02 20.03 3.91
CA ASP A 312 10.38 20.18 3.41
C ASP A 312 11.36 19.41 4.31
N PRO A 313 12.11 18.43 3.78
CA PRO A 313 13.08 17.65 4.55
C PRO A 313 14.08 18.49 5.33
N ALA A 314 14.48 19.66 4.80
CA ALA A 314 15.41 20.55 5.46
C ALA A 314 14.81 21.21 6.72
N ARG A 315 13.51 21.15 6.91
CA ARG A 315 12.77 21.72 8.06
C ARG A 315 12.32 20.66 9.06
N ARG A 316 12.41 19.39 8.73
CA ARG A 316 12.05 18.30 9.66
C ARG A 316 13.10 18.23 10.76
N ASN A 317 12.62 18.13 11.98
CA ASN A 317 13.50 17.76 13.09
C ASN A 317 13.61 16.22 13.19
N GLU A 318 14.50 15.74 14.05
CA GLU A 318 14.75 14.30 14.21
C GLU A 318 13.51 13.52 14.66
N LEU A 319 12.63 14.14 15.49
CA LEU A 319 11.37 13.52 15.92
C LEU A 319 10.40 13.38 14.74
N ALA A 320 10.22 14.42 13.95
CA ALA A 320 9.36 14.40 12.77
C ALA A 320 9.82 13.33 11.76
N GLU A 321 11.14 13.20 11.54
CA GLU A 321 11.66 12.18 10.63
C GLU A 321 11.34 10.75 11.07
N GLY A 322 11.30 10.51 12.38
CA GLY A 322 10.90 9.21 12.95
C GLY A 322 9.40 8.89 12.79
N GLU A 323 8.59 9.88 12.41
CA GLU A 323 7.13 9.75 12.30
C GLU A 323 6.63 9.64 10.85
N ILE A 324 7.51 9.71 9.85
CA ILE A 324 7.09 9.62 8.44
C ILE A 324 6.36 8.31 8.17
N GLU A 325 6.91 7.21 8.67
CA GLU A 325 6.38 5.86 8.55
C GLU A 325 6.79 5.05 9.78
N LEU A 326 5.84 4.31 10.35
CA LEU A 326 6.13 3.38 11.45
C LEU A 326 6.32 1.98 10.89
N THR A 327 7.51 1.40 11.14
CA THR A 327 7.92 0.13 10.51
C THR A 327 8.08 -1.04 11.49
N ASP A 328 7.69 -0.86 12.75
CA ASP A 328 7.64 -1.94 13.72
C ASP A 328 6.48 -2.93 13.46
N ASP A 329 6.52 -4.10 14.09
CA ASP A 329 5.66 -5.25 13.82
C ASP A 329 4.16 -5.00 14.06
N VAL A 330 3.80 -3.94 14.80
CA VAL A 330 2.40 -3.61 15.09
C VAL A 330 1.87 -2.47 14.23
N ASN A 331 2.74 -1.81 13.46
CA ASN A 331 2.41 -0.69 12.60
C ASN A 331 2.63 -0.97 11.11
N ARG A 332 3.51 -1.93 10.79
CA ARG A 332 3.70 -2.44 9.42
C ARG A 332 3.81 -3.96 9.43
N PHE A 333 2.79 -4.62 8.91
CA PHE A 333 2.68 -6.08 8.92
C PHE A 333 1.72 -6.57 7.83
N SER A 334 1.72 -7.88 7.61
CA SER A 334 0.76 -8.55 6.72
C SER A 334 -0.10 -9.54 7.50
N VAL A 335 -1.36 -9.63 7.10
CA VAL A 335 -2.33 -10.60 7.61
C VAL A 335 -2.62 -11.60 6.50
N PRO A 336 -2.14 -12.84 6.58
CA PRO A 336 -2.55 -13.88 5.64
C PRO A 336 -4.00 -14.27 5.93
N ILE A 337 -4.84 -14.25 4.89
CA ILE A 337 -6.25 -14.62 4.97
C ILE A 337 -6.70 -15.24 3.65
N ASP A 338 -7.02 -16.52 3.66
CA ASP A 338 -7.62 -17.18 2.51
C ASP A 338 -9.07 -16.70 2.34
N PHE A 339 -9.25 -15.65 1.55
CA PHE A 339 -10.55 -15.00 1.35
C PHE A 339 -11.58 -15.93 0.70
N GLU A 340 -11.15 -16.79 -0.20
CA GLU A 340 -12.05 -17.74 -0.85
C GLU A 340 -12.58 -18.76 0.17
N LYS A 341 -11.69 -19.34 0.96
CA LYS A 341 -12.07 -20.30 2.01
C LYS A 341 -12.83 -19.63 3.14
N ARG A 342 -12.33 -18.49 3.63
CA ARG A 342 -12.92 -17.77 4.76
C ARG A 342 -14.33 -17.28 4.47
N PHE A 343 -14.58 -16.91 3.21
CA PHE A 343 -15.86 -16.38 2.74
C PHE A 343 -16.50 -17.25 1.66
N ALA A 344 -16.33 -18.57 1.72
CA ALA A 344 -16.88 -19.52 0.74
C ALA A 344 -18.42 -19.42 0.56
N GLY A 345 -19.13 -18.95 1.59
CA GLY A 345 -20.57 -18.66 1.52
C GLY A 345 -20.94 -17.32 0.86
N PHE A 346 -19.93 -16.52 0.50
CA PHE A 346 -20.09 -15.18 -0.08
C PHE A 346 -19.91 -15.21 -1.59
N ALA A 347 -20.18 -14.07 -2.27
CA ALA A 347 -20.01 -14.00 -3.70
C ALA A 347 -18.54 -14.27 -4.10
N PRO A 348 -18.26 -15.10 -5.11
CA PRO A 348 -16.90 -15.38 -5.54
C PRO A 348 -16.21 -14.13 -6.07
N VAL A 349 -14.88 -14.09 -5.96
CA VAL A 349 -14.06 -13.07 -6.63
C VAL A 349 -14.17 -13.29 -8.15
N ALA A 350 -14.28 -12.20 -8.89
CA ALA A 350 -14.27 -12.28 -10.35
C ALA A 350 -12.87 -12.72 -10.83
N VAL A 351 -12.80 -13.87 -11.49
CA VAL A 351 -11.56 -14.36 -12.11
C VAL A 351 -11.45 -13.72 -13.50
N ARG A 352 -10.34 -13.04 -13.78
CA ARG A 352 -10.09 -12.45 -15.10
C ARG A 352 -9.71 -13.54 -16.10
N PRO A 353 -10.21 -13.48 -17.36
CA PRO A 353 -9.79 -14.41 -18.38
C PRO A 353 -8.32 -14.18 -18.77
N ALA A 354 -7.60 -15.26 -19.12
CA ALA A 354 -6.24 -15.14 -19.64
C ALA A 354 -6.19 -14.29 -20.92
N ARG A 355 -5.22 -13.41 -21.00
CA ARG A 355 -5.03 -12.52 -22.14
C ARG A 355 -3.96 -13.07 -23.09
N PRO A 356 -4.22 -13.14 -24.40
CA PRO A 356 -3.19 -13.50 -25.38
C PRO A 356 -2.00 -12.55 -25.32
N ALA A 357 -0.78 -13.07 -25.46
CA ALA A 357 0.46 -12.27 -25.40
C ALA A 357 0.43 -11.03 -26.32
N LYS A 358 -0.13 -11.17 -27.53
CA LYS A 358 -0.24 -10.07 -28.49
C LYS A 358 -1.09 -8.88 -28.01
N GLN A 359 -2.01 -9.09 -27.07
CA GLN A 359 -2.82 -8.01 -26.50
C GLN A 359 -2.04 -7.19 -25.45
N LEU A 360 -0.96 -7.75 -24.93
CA LEU A 360 -0.10 -7.13 -23.94
C LEU A 360 1.08 -6.38 -24.56
N VAL A 361 1.30 -6.56 -25.87
CA VAL A 361 2.24 -5.76 -26.66
C VAL A 361 1.54 -4.47 -27.09
N ILE A 362 1.88 -3.37 -26.42
CA ILE A 362 1.29 -2.04 -26.62
C ILE A 362 2.31 -1.10 -27.30
N PRO A 363 1.87 0.05 -27.84
CA PRO A 363 2.82 1.01 -28.44
C PRO A 363 3.93 1.41 -27.47
N GLY A 364 5.18 1.27 -27.94
CA GLY A 364 6.38 1.53 -27.14
C GLY A 364 6.92 0.31 -26.39
N THR A 365 6.31 -0.88 -26.50
CA THR A 365 6.88 -2.09 -25.89
C THR A 365 8.25 -2.38 -26.52
N ALA A 366 9.30 -2.25 -25.71
CA ALA A 366 10.68 -2.50 -26.09
C ALA A 366 11.06 -3.98 -25.93
N ALA A 367 10.50 -4.66 -24.93
CA ALA A 367 10.63 -6.10 -24.72
C ALA A 367 9.42 -6.63 -23.95
N TYR A 368 9.02 -7.86 -24.25
CA TYR A 368 8.00 -8.58 -23.49
C TYR A 368 8.30 -10.08 -23.48
N TRP A 369 8.49 -10.63 -22.31
CA TRP A 369 8.80 -12.04 -22.11
C TRP A 369 7.74 -12.69 -21.25
N ARG A 370 7.26 -13.86 -21.69
CA ARG A 370 6.38 -14.74 -20.93
C ARG A 370 7.13 -16.03 -20.61
N PHE A 371 6.99 -16.46 -19.38
CA PHE A 371 7.64 -17.67 -18.87
C PHE A 371 6.64 -18.83 -18.80
N ASP A 372 5.71 -18.90 -19.77
CA ASP A 372 4.66 -19.92 -19.87
C ASP A 372 5.02 -21.10 -20.78
N GLY A 373 6.22 -21.10 -21.33
CA GLY A 373 6.77 -22.18 -22.13
C GLY A 373 7.74 -23.08 -21.38
N PRO A 374 8.16 -24.20 -22.00
CA PRO A 374 9.15 -25.08 -21.39
C PRO A 374 10.48 -24.34 -21.19
N VAL A 375 11.24 -24.74 -20.16
CA VAL A 375 12.60 -24.22 -19.95
C VAL A 375 13.49 -24.72 -21.06
N SER A 376 13.51 -23.96 -22.15
CA SER A 376 14.37 -24.17 -23.31
C SER A 376 15.62 -23.30 -23.19
N GLY A 377 16.52 -23.40 -24.16
CA GLY A 377 17.71 -22.53 -24.21
C GLY A 377 17.39 -21.05 -24.42
N GLN A 378 16.18 -20.70 -24.87
CA GLN A 378 15.80 -19.33 -25.22
C GLN A 378 14.36 -19.01 -24.82
N VAL A 379 14.12 -17.80 -24.30
CA VAL A 379 12.78 -17.21 -24.13
C VAL A 379 12.58 -16.14 -25.21
N VAL A 380 11.53 -16.30 -25.99
CA VAL A 380 11.24 -15.43 -27.14
C VAL A 380 10.70 -14.08 -26.65
N ASP A 381 11.27 -13.00 -27.16
CA ASP A 381 10.71 -11.64 -27.01
C ASP A 381 9.44 -11.51 -27.86
N GLN A 382 8.30 -11.42 -27.21
CA GLN A 382 6.97 -11.30 -27.82
C GLN A 382 6.72 -9.91 -28.42
N SER A 383 7.55 -8.91 -28.10
CA SER A 383 7.42 -7.55 -28.66
C SER A 383 7.78 -7.46 -30.14
N GLY A 384 8.52 -8.45 -30.65
CA GLY A 384 9.05 -8.43 -32.02
C GLY A 384 10.31 -7.56 -32.20
N GLN A 385 10.86 -7.00 -31.13
CA GLN A 385 12.07 -6.16 -31.18
C GLN A 385 13.39 -6.97 -31.16
N GLY A 386 13.31 -8.30 -31.01
CA GLY A 386 14.48 -9.18 -31.08
C GLY A 386 15.31 -9.25 -29.79
N ASN A 387 14.75 -8.89 -28.66
CA ASN A 387 15.41 -8.95 -27.36
C ASN A 387 15.22 -10.32 -26.69
N HIS A 388 15.47 -11.41 -27.41
CA HIS A 388 15.34 -12.76 -26.88
C HIS A 388 16.30 -12.98 -25.70
N LEU A 389 15.84 -13.79 -24.72
CA LEU A 389 16.66 -14.17 -23.58
C LEU A 389 17.26 -15.55 -23.79
N THR A 390 18.53 -15.70 -23.41
CA THR A 390 19.23 -16.99 -23.39
C THR A 390 19.53 -17.37 -21.95
N ARG A 391 19.32 -18.64 -21.62
CA ARG A 391 19.62 -19.16 -20.30
C ARG A 391 21.13 -19.29 -20.08
N VAL A 392 21.58 -18.85 -18.91
CA VAL A 392 22.93 -19.07 -18.38
C VAL A 392 22.81 -19.97 -17.16
N GLN A 393 23.42 -21.14 -17.22
CA GLN A 393 23.47 -22.07 -16.10
C GLN A 393 24.61 -21.68 -15.15
N LEU A 394 24.31 -21.69 -13.86
CA LEU A 394 25.25 -21.60 -12.76
C LEU A 394 25.33 -22.96 -12.03
N GLY A 395 26.06 -23.05 -10.94
CA GLY A 395 26.08 -24.28 -10.13
C GLY A 395 24.71 -24.55 -9.46
N GLY A 396 24.41 -25.84 -9.22
CA GLY A 396 23.14 -26.26 -8.61
C GLY A 396 22.02 -26.53 -9.60
N ASP A 397 20.77 -26.59 -9.12
CA ASP A 397 19.60 -26.92 -9.92
C ASP A 397 19.29 -25.82 -10.94
N ALA A 398 18.85 -26.20 -12.12
CA ALA A 398 18.45 -25.28 -13.16
C ALA A 398 17.07 -24.64 -12.84
N PRO A 399 16.78 -23.43 -13.36
CA PRO A 399 15.41 -22.95 -13.39
C PRO A 399 14.47 -23.95 -14.05
N SER A 400 13.26 -24.10 -13.52
CA SER A 400 12.26 -25.09 -13.98
C SER A 400 10.93 -24.42 -14.31
N THR A 401 10.14 -25.03 -15.21
CA THR A 401 8.77 -24.59 -15.46
C THR A 401 7.88 -24.93 -14.28
N SER A 402 6.94 -24.02 -13.97
CA SER A 402 5.88 -24.21 -13.00
C SER A 402 4.54 -23.89 -13.66
N ALA A 403 3.53 -24.72 -13.42
CA ALA A 403 2.17 -24.43 -13.83
C ALA A 403 1.53 -23.30 -12.97
N GLU A 404 2.23 -22.90 -11.93
CA GLU A 404 1.79 -21.83 -11.04
C GLU A 404 1.97 -20.47 -11.68
N PHE A 405 0.97 -19.62 -11.55
CA PHE A 405 1.01 -18.21 -11.94
C PHE A 405 0.11 -17.36 -11.05
N HIS A 406 0.18 -16.07 -11.23
CA HIS A 406 -0.65 -15.11 -10.52
C HIS A 406 -2.15 -15.44 -10.68
N PRO A 407 -2.92 -15.56 -9.59
CA PRO A 407 -4.31 -16.03 -9.63
C PRO A 407 -5.24 -15.23 -10.56
N GLU A 408 -4.94 -13.96 -10.77
CA GLU A 408 -5.71 -13.07 -11.68
C GLU A 408 -5.41 -13.30 -13.17
N GLN A 409 -4.43 -14.14 -13.49
CA GLN A 409 -4.02 -14.42 -14.85
C GLN A 409 -4.10 -15.94 -15.15
N PRO A 410 -5.28 -16.55 -15.06
CA PRO A 410 -5.42 -17.99 -15.25
C PRO A 410 -4.98 -18.41 -16.65
N GLY A 411 -4.41 -19.60 -16.75
CA GLY A 411 -3.90 -20.16 -17.99
C GLY A 411 -2.48 -19.75 -18.35
N HIS A 412 -1.81 -18.98 -17.51
CA HIS A 412 -0.38 -18.72 -17.60
C HIS A 412 0.40 -19.77 -16.78
N ALA A 413 1.70 -19.83 -17.04
CA ALA A 413 2.68 -20.57 -16.26
C ALA A 413 3.84 -19.63 -15.91
N SER A 414 4.77 -20.08 -15.11
CA SER A 414 5.94 -19.33 -14.69
C SER A 414 7.20 -20.17 -14.74
N TRP A 415 8.34 -19.54 -14.57
CA TRP A 415 9.59 -20.24 -14.27
C TRP A 415 9.95 -20.03 -12.80
N MET A 416 10.30 -21.13 -12.14
CA MET A 416 10.86 -21.15 -10.80
C MET A 416 12.39 -21.09 -10.91
N PHE A 417 12.96 -20.08 -10.27
CA PHE A 417 14.39 -19.87 -10.14
C PHE A 417 14.83 -20.37 -8.76
N PRO A 418 15.82 -21.27 -8.68
CA PRO A 418 16.24 -21.83 -7.39
C PRO A 418 17.06 -20.85 -6.54
N GLY A 419 17.51 -19.76 -7.13
CA GLY A 419 18.21 -18.69 -6.43
C GLY A 419 19.55 -19.06 -5.83
N GLY A 420 19.97 -18.22 -4.90
CA GLY A 420 21.20 -18.35 -4.15
C GLY A 420 22.15 -17.17 -4.37
N LYS A 421 22.84 -16.81 -3.31
CA LYS A 421 23.83 -15.72 -3.32
C LYS A 421 25.15 -16.19 -2.67
N ASN A 422 26.24 -15.64 -3.18
CA ASN A 422 27.61 -15.86 -2.68
C ASN A 422 28.02 -17.34 -2.52
N PRO A 423 28.07 -18.16 -3.59
CA PRO A 423 27.91 -17.80 -5.00
C PRO A 423 26.45 -17.88 -5.46
N ALA A 424 26.12 -17.18 -6.55
CA ALA A 424 24.85 -17.36 -7.23
C ALA A 424 24.71 -18.80 -7.76
N ARG A 425 23.50 -19.36 -7.66
CA ARG A 425 23.19 -20.73 -8.06
C ARG A 425 22.01 -20.80 -9.01
N GLY A 426 21.78 -21.95 -9.58
CA GLY A 426 20.66 -22.26 -10.47
C GLY A 426 20.88 -21.75 -11.86
N GLY A 427 20.69 -20.48 -12.08
CA GLY A 427 20.88 -19.84 -13.37
C GLY A 427 20.00 -18.61 -13.51
N TYR A 428 20.23 -17.90 -14.59
CA TYR A 428 19.52 -16.69 -14.94
C TYR A 428 19.34 -16.62 -16.46
N LEU A 429 18.61 -15.60 -16.91
CA LEU A 429 18.42 -15.32 -18.32
C LEU A 429 19.12 -14.00 -18.69
N LYS A 430 19.69 -13.91 -19.89
CA LYS A 430 20.27 -12.68 -20.40
C LYS A 430 19.85 -12.40 -21.84
N THR A 431 19.74 -11.13 -22.22
CA THR A 431 19.63 -10.72 -23.61
C THR A 431 20.92 -11.05 -24.37
N ALA A 432 20.83 -11.25 -25.68
CA ALA A 432 22.03 -11.41 -26.53
C ALA A 432 22.91 -10.15 -26.42
N ASP A 433 24.22 -10.29 -26.60
CA ASP A 433 25.17 -9.18 -26.45
C ASP A 433 24.90 -8.02 -27.43
N ASN A 434 24.30 -8.30 -28.58
CA ASN A 434 23.93 -7.32 -29.61
C ASN A 434 22.43 -6.92 -29.53
N ALA A 435 21.68 -7.32 -28.54
CA ALA A 435 20.26 -7.00 -28.43
C ALA A 435 20.02 -5.48 -28.40
N PRO A 436 19.01 -4.98 -29.13
CA PRO A 436 18.70 -3.54 -29.17
C PRO A 436 18.48 -2.92 -27.80
N LEU A 437 17.84 -3.66 -26.88
CA LEU A 437 17.55 -3.22 -25.52
C LEU A 437 18.81 -2.85 -24.73
N ASN A 438 19.93 -3.49 -25.01
CA ASN A 438 21.20 -3.24 -24.31
C ASN A 438 21.70 -1.79 -24.45
N LYS A 439 21.31 -1.10 -25.51
CA LYS A 439 21.70 0.29 -25.77
C LYS A 439 20.62 1.31 -25.38
N ALA A 440 19.43 0.82 -24.97
CA ALA A 440 18.31 1.69 -24.65
C ALA A 440 18.60 2.51 -23.39
N THR A 441 18.42 3.81 -23.45
CA THR A 441 18.62 4.75 -22.33
C THR A 441 17.32 5.32 -21.79
N PHE A 442 16.21 5.13 -22.48
CA PHE A 442 14.87 5.54 -22.06
C PHE A 442 14.77 6.99 -21.56
N ARG A 443 15.47 7.92 -22.20
CA ARG A 443 15.56 9.33 -21.80
C ARG A 443 14.18 10.01 -21.69
N GLY A 444 13.21 9.60 -22.50
CA GLY A 444 11.84 10.13 -22.50
C GLY A 444 10.89 9.44 -21.54
N GLY A 445 11.40 8.54 -20.70
CA GLY A 445 10.62 7.76 -19.75
C GLY A 445 10.56 6.27 -20.10
N TYR A 446 10.13 5.48 -19.12
CA TYR A 446 10.00 4.01 -19.26
C TYR A 446 9.00 3.45 -18.26
N THR A 447 8.57 2.22 -18.54
CA THR A 447 7.88 1.36 -17.57
C THR A 447 8.49 -0.03 -17.62
N ILE A 448 8.88 -0.57 -16.48
CA ILE A 448 9.40 -1.94 -16.32
C ILE A 448 8.47 -2.67 -15.38
N GLU A 449 7.91 -3.79 -15.81
CA GLU A 449 6.89 -4.54 -15.09
C GLU A 449 7.28 -6.01 -14.97
N ALA A 450 6.91 -6.64 -13.84
CA ALA A 450 7.10 -8.06 -13.64
C ALA A 450 6.03 -8.64 -12.70
N PHE A 451 5.57 -9.87 -12.99
CA PHE A 451 4.87 -10.71 -12.01
C PHE A 451 5.87 -11.60 -11.30
N VAL A 452 5.85 -11.61 -9.99
CA VAL A 452 6.87 -12.22 -9.14
C VAL A 452 6.25 -12.90 -7.94
N LYS A 453 6.87 -13.99 -7.50
CA LYS A 453 6.60 -14.64 -6.22
C LYS A 453 7.92 -15.03 -5.58
N LEU A 454 8.24 -14.52 -4.40
CA LEU A 454 9.40 -14.96 -3.61
C LEU A 454 9.21 -16.40 -3.14
N ALA A 455 10.28 -17.17 -3.07
CA ALA A 455 10.23 -18.50 -2.47
C ALA A 455 9.84 -18.39 -0.99
N ASP A 456 9.03 -19.35 -0.51
CA ASP A 456 8.71 -19.53 0.90
C ASP A 456 9.54 -20.71 1.45
N ASP A 457 10.82 -20.46 1.60
CA ASP A 457 11.83 -21.47 1.99
C ASP A 457 12.51 -21.13 3.34
N GLY A 458 11.99 -20.14 4.05
CA GLY A 458 12.51 -19.66 5.32
C GLY A 458 13.79 -18.83 5.21
N GLN A 459 14.23 -18.46 4.00
CA GLN A 459 15.37 -17.57 3.78
C GLN A 459 14.93 -16.09 3.78
N ASP A 460 15.88 -15.20 4.03
CA ASP A 460 15.57 -13.77 4.12
C ASP A 460 15.42 -13.06 2.76
N HIS A 461 15.84 -13.69 1.65
CA HIS A 461 15.81 -13.16 0.29
C HIS A 461 16.43 -11.76 0.10
N SER A 462 17.20 -11.30 1.08
CA SER A 462 17.87 -10.00 1.01
C SER A 462 18.90 -9.96 -0.12
N TRP A 463 18.92 -8.85 -0.85
CA TRP A 463 19.88 -8.55 -1.92
C TRP A 463 19.74 -9.40 -3.19
N GLU A 464 18.68 -10.17 -3.34
CA GLU A 464 18.38 -10.90 -4.57
C GLU A 464 18.05 -9.94 -5.72
N GLY A 465 18.56 -10.23 -6.90
CA GLY A 465 18.29 -9.47 -8.12
C GLY A 465 17.21 -10.12 -8.97
N LEU A 466 16.15 -9.39 -9.26
CA LEU A 466 15.06 -9.83 -10.15
C LEU A 466 15.32 -9.46 -11.60
N ILE A 467 15.60 -8.18 -11.86
CA ILE A 467 15.94 -7.62 -13.16
C ILE A 467 17.15 -6.72 -12.96
N SER A 468 18.19 -6.94 -13.71
CA SER A 468 19.36 -6.08 -13.65
C SER A 468 19.97 -5.87 -15.04
N ARG A 469 20.95 -5.00 -15.13
CA ARG A 469 21.69 -4.74 -16.35
C ARG A 469 23.17 -4.83 -16.07
N LEU A 470 23.89 -5.66 -16.80
CA LEU A 470 25.34 -5.79 -16.66
C LEU A 470 26.05 -4.46 -16.94
N GLY A 471 27.13 -4.23 -16.24
CA GLY A 471 27.88 -3.00 -16.17
C GLY A 471 27.61 -2.24 -14.87
N THR A 472 28.65 -1.69 -14.33
CA THR A 472 28.64 -0.94 -13.07
C THR A 472 28.54 0.56 -13.31
N GLY A 473 28.31 1.33 -12.27
CA GLY A 473 28.42 2.79 -12.31
C GLY A 473 29.79 3.22 -12.82
N ARG A 474 30.87 2.55 -12.38
CA ARG A 474 32.24 2.79 -12.82
C ARG A 474 32.41 2.57 -14.32
N ASP A 475 31.87 1.48 -14.87
CA ASP A 475 31.88 1.22 -16.32
C ASP A 475 31.16 2.33 -17.11
N ALA A 476 30.13 2.94 -16.54
CA ALA A 476 29.39 4.04 -17.11
C ALA A 476 29.99 5.43 -16.83
N GLY A 477 31.20 5.49 -16.25
CA GLY A 477 31.89 6.74 -15.90
C GLY A 477 31.27 7.49 -14.72
N LYS A 478 30.47 6.81 -13.88
CA LYS A 478 29.89 7.34 -12.64
C LYS A 478 30.88 7.17 -11.48
N THR A 479 30.91 8.11 -10.57
CA THR A 479 31.91 8.15 -9.48
C THR A 479 31.28 8.39 -8.10
N GLY A 480 29.97 8.66 -8.05
CA GLY A 480 29.26 8.89 -6.79
C GLY A 480 28.68 7.60 -6.22
N ASP A 481 28.44 7.59 -4.92
CA ASP A 481 28.00 6.46 -4.09
C ASP A 481 28.93 5.25 -4.24
N ASP A 482 28.40 4.03 -4.39
CA ASP A 482 29.18 2.84 -4.66
C ASP A 482 29.22 2.57 -6.18
N PRO A 483 30.29 2.94 -6.90
CA PRO A 483 30.35 2.83 -8.34
C PRO A 483 30.48 1.38 -8.85
N ASP A 484 30.62 0.39 -7.99
CA ASP A 484 30.66 -1.03 -8.33
C ASP A 484 29.25 -1.66 -8.35
N GLU A 485 28.23 -0.91 -7.88
CA GLU A 485 26.83 -1.28 -8.03
C GLU A 485 26.39 -1.30 -9.51
N PRO A 486 25.38 -2.15 -9.87
CA PRO A 486 24.83 -2.22 -11.21
C PRO A 486 24.28 -0.87 -11.69
N VAL A 487 24.43 -0.60 -13.01
CA VAL A 487 23.79 0.59 -13.60
C VAL A 487 22.26 0.56 -13.48
N VAL A 488 21.67 -0.62 -13.39
CA VAL A 488 20.22 -0.84 -13.20
C VAL A 488 20.01 -2.11 -12.38
N LYS A 489 19.22 -2.03 -11.32
CA LYS A 489 18.78 -3.20 -10.53
C LYS A 489 17.38 -2.99 -9.98
N LEU A 490 16.50 -3.92 -10.28
CA LEU A 490 15.26 -4.20 -9.55
C LEU A 490 15.47 -5.48 -8.76
N GLY A 491 15.23 -5.46 -7.48
CA GLY A 491 15.41 -6.61 -6.60
C GLY A 491 14.88 -6.35 -5.21
N PHE A 492 15.47 -7.02 -4.25
CA PHE A 492 15.09 -6.92 -2.86
C PHE A 492 16.29 -6.47 -2.02
N SER A 493 16.06 -5.58 -1.07
CA SER A 493 17.03 -5.18 -0.06
C SER A 493 16.85 -5.98 1.23
N GLY A 494 17.52 -5.59 2.30
CA GLY A 494 17.33 -6.23 3.62
C GLY A 494 15.87 -6.22 4.06
N GLY A 495 15.38 -7.34 4.61
CA GLY A 495 13.99 -7.51 5.01
C GLY A 495 13.02 -7.61 3.84
N ARG A 496 13.43 -8.16 2.70
CA ARG A 496 12.58 -8.39 1.51
C ARG A 496 11.89 -7.13 0.96
N GLN A 497 12.46 -5.95 1.20
CA GLN A 497 11.90 -4.71 0.68
C GLN A 497 12.22 -4.57 -0.81
N VAL A 498 11.21 -4.26 -1.64
CA VAL A 498 11.43 -3.96 -3.05
C VAL A 498 12.39 -2.80 -3.18
N GLN A 499 13.41 -2.95 -4.02
CA GLN A 499 14.39 -1.92 -4.31
C GLN A 499 14.53 -1.73 -5.81
N TRP A 500 14.35 -0.49 -6.26
CA TRP A 500 14.75 -0.05 -7.59
C TRP A 500 15.94 0.89 -7.45
N ALA A 501 17.10 0.47 -7.91
CA ALA A 501 18.34 1.24 -7.84
C ALA A 501 18.92 1.43 -9.25
N VAL A 502 19.26 2.66 -9.62
CA VAL A 502 19.76 2.98 -10.96
C VAL A 502 20.80 4.10 -10.93
N TYR A 503 21.68 4.12 -11.91
CA TYR A 503 22.42 5.31 -12.29
C TYR A 503 21.66 6.01 -13.43
N PRO A 504 21.05 7.18 -13.17
CA PRO A 504 20.38 7.95 -14.21
C PRO A 504 21.37 8.60 -15.19
N LEU A 505 20.87 9.08 -16.31
CA LEU A 505 21.70 9.79 -17.28
C LEU A 505 22.18 11.15 -16.78
N ASP A 506 21.34 11.83 -16.02
CA ASP A 506 21.52 13.21 -15.55
C ASP A 506 22.22 13.35 -14.20
N ARG A 507 22.63 12.23 -13.58
CA ARG A 507 23.28 12.22 -12.27
C ARG A 507 24.52 11.36 -12.25
N ASN A 508 25.43 11.67 -11.34
CA ASN A 508 26.66 10.92 -11.10
C ASN A 508 26.55 9.91 -9.96
N THR A 509 25.48 10.01 -9.17
CA THR A 509 25.13 9.15 -8.03
C THR A 509 23.98 8.21 -8.39
N THR A 510 23.79 7.17 -7.61
CA THR A 510 22.63 6.31 -7.70
C THR A 510 21.33 7.05 -7.36
N PHE A 511 20.24 6.50 -7.81
CA PHE A 511 18.90 6.91 -7.44
C PHE A 511 18.13 5.65 -7.02
N THR A 512 17.54 5.66 -5.84
CA THR A 512 16.91 4.47 -5.28
C THR A 512 15.49 4.76 -4.79
N ASN A 513 14.54 3.96 -5.25
CA ASN A 513 13.20 3.86 -4.69
C ASN A 513 13.14 2.63 -3.77
N TRP A 514 12.44 2.76 -2.66
CA TRP A 514 12.28 1.69 -1.66
C TRP A 514 10.81 1.34 -1.48
N GLY A 515 10.53 0.05 -1.37
CA GLY A 515 9.23 -0.48 -1.02
C GLY A 515 9.16 -0.99 0.42
N HIS A 516 8.02 -1.54 0.76
CA HIS A 516 7.82 -2.30 1.99
C HIS A 516 8.23 -3.77 1.81
N GLU A 517 8.28 -4.51 2.91
CA GLU A 517 8.55 -5.95 2.91
C GLU A 517 7.48 -6.70 2.10
N GLN A 518 7.93 -7.63 1.26
CA GLN A 518 7.04 -8.50 0.50
C GLN A 518 6.84 -9.84 1.20
N VAL A 519 5.63 -10.37 1.14
CA VAL A 519 5.30 -11.67 1.73
C VAL A 519 5.84 -12.78 0.83
N ALA A 520 6.66 -13.66 1.39
CA ALA A 520 7.13 -14.86 0.69
C ALA A 520 5.94 -15.80 0.38
N GLY A 521 6.04 -16.57 -0.68
CA GLY A 521 4.99 -17.50 -1.09
C GLY A 521 3.78 -16.88 -1.78
N GLN A 522 3.73 -15.54 -1.94
CA GLN A 522 2.61 -14.86 -2.58
C GLN A 522 3.02 -14.16 -3.87
N TRP A 523 2.12 -14.19 -4.87
CA TRP A 523 2.30 -13.47 -6.11
C TRP A 523 2.00 -11.99 -5.93
N PHE A 524 2.80 -11.14 -6.58
CA PHE A 524 2.56 -9.72 -6.70
C PHE A 524 3.07 -9.19 -8.05
N HIS A 525 2.55 -8.06 -8.45
CA HIS A 525 2.97 -7.34 -9.64
C HIS A 525 3.82 -6.14 -9.24
N LEU A 526 4.98 -6.00 -9.86
CA LEU A 526 5.84 -4.83 -9.74
C LEU A 526 5.75 -3.99 -11.00
N ALA A 527 5.69 -2.66 -10.86
CA ALA A 527 5.90 -1.75 -11.96
C ALA A 527 6.77 -0.57 -11.53
N ILE A 528 7.79 -0.28 -12.30
CA ILE A 528 8.63 0.90 -12.16
C ILE A 528 8.30 1.83 -13.32
N VAL A 529 7.78 3.00 -13.03
CA VAL A 529 7.40 4.01 -14.03
C VAL A 529 8.30 5.22 -13.89
N ASN A 530 8.96 5.61 -14.99
CA ASN A 530 9.67 6.88 -15.06
C ASN A 530 9.01 7.74 -16.16
N ASP A 531 8.61 8.95 -15.81
CA ASP A 531 7.92 9.89 -16.70
C ASP A 531 8.89 10.73 -17.59
N GLY A 532 10.18 10.40 -17.55
CA GLY A 532 11.27 11.16 -18.14
C GLY A 532 11.97 12.06 -17.13
N ARG A 533 11.41 12.20 -15.93
CA ARG A 533 11.94 13.06 -14.87
C ARG A 533 11.89 12.43 -13.48
N HIS A 534 10.85 11.68 -13.17
CA HIS A 534 10.67 11.06 -11.84
C HIS A 534 10.37 9.58 -12.00
N SER A 535 10.91 8.77 -11.08
CA SER A 535 10.63 7.34 -11.02
C SER A 535 9.68 7.05 -9.86
N THR A 536 8.63 6.28 -10.15
CA THR A 536 7.64 5.81 -9.19
C THR A 536 7.60 4.29 -9.23
N VAL A 537 7.60 3.64 -8.08
CA VAL A 537 7.44 2.19 -7.94
C VAL A 537 6.03 1.87 -7.49
N TYR A 538 5.43 0.88 -8.14
CA TYR A 538 4.11 0.36 -7.82
C TYR A 538 4.23 -1.11 -7.44
N VAL A 539 3.52 -1.52 -6.39
CA VAL A 539 3.25 -2.92 -6.04
C VAL A 539 1.76 -3.14 -6.17
N ASP A 540 1.37 -4.09 -7.01
CA ASP A 540 -0.03 -4.42 -7.26
C ASP A 540 -0.89 -3.22 -7.67
N SER A 541 -0.33 -2.36 -8.50
CA SER A 541 -0.90 -1.08 -8.97
C SER A 541 -1.03 0.02 -7.91
N SER A 542 -0.64 -0.23 -6.67
CA SER A 542 -0.58 0.78 -5.62
C SER A 542 0.79 1.45 -5.62
N GLU A 543 0.80 2.78 -5.61
CA GLU A 543 2.04 3.56 -5.57
C GLU A 543 2.71 3.41 -4.21
N LEU A 544 4.02 3.15 -4.23
CA LEU A 544 4.81 3.15 -3.00
C LEU A 544 5.06 4.57 -2.52
N LEU A 545 5.02 4.76 -1.20
CA LEU A 545 5.16 6.08 -0.58
C LEU A 545 6.60 6.61 -0.53
N ARG A 546 7.59 5.72 -0.68
CA ARG A 546 9.01 6.07 -0.63
C ARG A 546 9.61 6.31 -2.01
N ASN A 547 8.91 7.05 -2.85
CA ASN A 547 9.42 7.46 -4.15
C ASN A 547 10.14 8.81 -4.02
N PRO A 548 11.46 8.89 -4.33
CA PRO A 548 12.16 10.17 -4.25
C PRO A 548 11.60 11.19 -5.24
N ALA A 549 11.33 12.40 -4.78
CA ALA A 549 10.90 13.51 -5.64
C ALA A 549 12.06 14.13 -6.45
N THR A 550 13.30 13.73 -6.17
CA THR A 550 14.47 14.22 -6.90
C THR A 550 14.45 13.74 -8.35
N PRO A 551 14.70 14.58 -9.34
CA PRO A 551 14.71 14.18 -10.73
C PRO A 551 15.71 13.06 -11.04
N SER A 552 15.28 12.12 -11.88
CA SER A 552 16.04 10.96 -12.34
C SER A 552 15.65 10.65 -13.78
N SER A 553 16.49 11.04 -14.74
CA SER A 553 16.18 10.92 -16.17
C SER A 553 16.87 9.71 -16.79
N GLY A 554 16.08 8.82 -17.38
CA GLY A 554 16.56 7.68 -18.15
C GLY A 554 17.43 6.69 -17.35
N LEU A 555 18.10 5.79 -18.05
CA LEU A 555 18.95 4.75 -17.49
C LEU A 555 20.35 4.81 -18.12
N ALA A 556 21.39 4.82 -17.29
CA ALA A 556 22.75 4.65 -17.78
C ALA A 556 22.95 3.27 -18.43
N THR A 557 23.84 3.20 -19.41
CA THR A 557 24.16 1.97 -20.10
C THR A 557 25.60 1.94 -20.58
N VAL A 558 26.18 0.76 -20.56
CA VAL A 558 27.47 0.45 -21.19
C VAL A 558 27.30 -0.53 -22.37
N GLY A 559 26.05 -0.72 -22.84
CA GLY A 559 25.72 -1.60 -23.96
C GLY A 559 25.77 -3.09 -23.64
N LYS A 560 25.87 -3.47 -22.34
CA LYS A 560 25.90 -4.86 -21.88
C LYS A 560 24.48 -5.42 -21.69
N PRO A 561 24.33 -6.77 -21.65
CA PRO A 561 23.03 -7.44 -21.52
C PRO A 561 22.21 -7.08 -20.28
N TRP A 562 20.89 -7.21 -20.44
CA TRP A 562 19.95 -7.29 -19.32
C TRP A 562 19.92 -8.72 -18.78
N LEU A 563 19.72 -8.84 -17.46
CA LEU A 563 19.59 -10.08 -16.72
C LEU A 563 18.19 -10.18 -16.12
N ILE A 564 17.62 -11.37 -16.17
CA ILE A 564 16.37 -11.72 -15.49
C ILE A 564 16.66 -12.89 -14.56
N GLY A 565 16.26 -12.78 -13.28
CA GLY A 565 16.50 -13.79 -12.26
C GLY A 565 17.88 -13.69 -11.59
N ALA A 566 18.61 -12.61 -11.79
CA ALA A 566 19.84 -12.33 -11.06
C ALA A 566 20.21 -10.85 -11.02
N GLY A 567 20.94 -10.50 -9.98
CA GLY A 567 21.72 -9.28 -9.86
C GLY A 567 23.23 -9.57 -9.89
N HIS A 568 24.02 -8.52 -9.85
CA HIS A 568 25.47 -8.62 -9.80
C HIS A 568 26.06 -7.51 -8.93
N TYR A 569 27.29 -7.69 -8.51
CA TYR A 569 28.14 -6.69 -7.89
C TYR A 569 29.50 -6.75 -8.58
N ASP A 570 30.13 -5.62 -8.90
CA ASP A 570 31.40 -5.51 -9.62
C ASP A 570 31.45 -6.44 -10.87
N ASN A 571 30.40 -6.43 -11.67
CA ASN A 571 30.21 -7.31 -12.84
C ASN A 571 30.19 -8.83 -12.52
N THR A 572 30.25 -9.24 -11.26
CA THR A 572 30.14 -10.64 -10.85
C THR A 572 28.69 -10.96 -10.54
N VAL A 573 28.07 -11.90 -11.27
CA VAL A 573 26.70 -12.35 -10.99
C VAL A 573 26.69 -13.21 -9.73
N ASP A 574 26.25 -12.66 -8.62
CA ASP A 574 26.33 -13.25 -7.28
C ASP A 574 25.00 -13.18 -6.48
N GLN A 575 23.96 -12.57 -7.06
CA GLN A 575 22.69 -12.28 -6.42
C GLN A 575 21.54 -12.96 -7.18
N GLY A 576 21.50 -14.30 -7.15
CA GLY A 576 20.46 -15.10 -7.81
C GLY A 576 19.11 -14.94 -7.11
N PHE A 577 18.06 -14.76 -7.91
CA PHE A 577 16.67 -14.69 -7.44
C PHE A 577 16.15 -16.09 -7.06
N ALA A 578 15.49 -16.21 -5.91
CA ALA A 578 14.79 -17.42 -5.48
C ALA A 578 13.28 -17.20 -5.52
N GLY A 579 12.58 -17.91 -6.39
CA GLY A 579 11.14 -17.77 -6.54
C GLY A 579 10.66 -17.87 -7.99
N HIS A 580 9.47 -17.38 -8.24
CA HIS A 580 8.82 -17.49 -9.55
C HIS A 580 8.79 -16.15 -10.28
N ILE A 581 9.01 -16.19 -11.58
CA ILE A 581 8.81 -15.06 -12.50
C ILE A 581 7.82 -15.52 -13.59
N GLY A 582 6.72 -14.77 -13.74
CA GLY A 582 5.66 -15.11 -14.69
C GLY A 582 5.74 -14.36 -16.00
N GLU A 583 5.91 -13.06 -15.95
CA GLU A 583 6.03 -12.18 -17.10
C GLU A 583 6.94 -10.99 -16.77
N VAL A 584 7.61 -10.46 -17.81
CA VAL A 584 8.35 -9.20 -17.72
C VAL A 584 8.07 -8.38 -18.98
N ARG A 585 7.66 -7.12 -18.80
CA ARG A 585 7.45 -6.18 -19.91
C ARG A 585 8.23 -4.88 -19.67
N ILE A 586 8.89 -4.39 -20.72
CA ILE A 586 9.59 -3.11 -20.73
C ILE A 586 8.99 -2.25 -21.83
N VAL A 587 8.50 -1.06 -21.46
CA VAL A 587 7.88 -0.10 -22.36
C VAL A 587 8.69 1.20 -22.34
N SER A 588 8.95 1.81 -23.50
CA SER A 588 9.77 3.03 -23.66
C SER A 588 9.00 4.33 -23.38
N ARG A 589 8.04 4.30 -22.48
CA ARG A 589 7.27 5.45 -21.99
C ARG A 589 6.65 5.15 -20.63
N ALA A 590 6.24 6.19 -19.92
CA ALA A 590 5.44 6.04 -18.71
C ALA A 590 4.05 5.46 -19.05
N LEU A 591 3.61 4.49 -18.25
CA LEU A 591 2.25 3.94 -18.27
C LEU A 591 1.47 4.42 -17.07
N LYS A 592 0.16 4.49 -17.21
CA LYS A 592 -0.77 4.63 -16.07
C LYS A 592 -1.06 3.24 -15.50
N PRO A 593 -1.45 3.12 -14.23
CA PRO A 593 -1.83 1.82 -13.63
C PRO A 593 -2.87 1.03 -14.45
N SER A 594 -3.83 1.71 -15.09
CA SER A 594 -4.81 1.08 -15.98
C SER A 594 -4.23 0.47 -17.27
N GLN A 595 -2.94 0.61 -17.51
CA GLN A 595 -2.22 0.05 -18.67
C GLN A 595 -1.19 -1.02 -18.25
N PHE A 596 -1.07 -1.31 -16.97
CA PHE A 596 -0.16 -2.32 -16.44
C PHE A 596 -0.58 -3.73 -16.83
N LEU A 597 0.34 -4.67 -16.69
CA LEU A 597 0.09 -6.09 -16.96
C LEU A 597 -1.03 -6.66 -16.08
N ASN A 598 -1.24 -6.12 -14.90
CA ASN A 598 -2.28 -6.54 -13.97
C ASN A 598 -3.57 -5.71 -14.06
N ALA A 599 -3.70 -4.79 -15.02
CA ALA A 599 -4.87 -3.95 -15.20
C ALA A 599 -6.06 -4.67 -15.86
#